data_d8918015848896fd536299f1b34c3a56
#
_entry.id   d8918015848896fd536299f1b34c3a56
#
_cell.length_a   1.000
_cell.length_b   1.000
_cell.length_c   1.000
_cell.angle_alpha   90.00
_cell.angle_beta   90.00
_cell.angle_gamma   90.00
#
_symmetry.space_group_name_H-M   'P 1'
#
loop_
_entity.id
_entity.type
_entity.pdbx_description
1 polymer ?
#
loop_
_entity_poly.entity_id
_entity_poly.type
_entity_poly.pdbx_seq_one_letter_code
_entity_poly.pdbx_strand_id
1 'polypeptide(L)'
;FSVGFDIKLRNELYTYGYVVRVIADDSSCFDFISYLLYSRFNIVLTDKDRVIKNTEIADSVKIVADRWIHVDLQFAKDRIHIAADGIQAEINHSLSNFKDIKIYFGGSKHPRFFSTDVPPMTIRNIELADIQGKLLYKWELAAHDKDVTYDSVRNKQAFVRNGVWEIDKHTKWAALASLNVHHINPQVAYDDVSGRFFIAGGGQLFVYDVKANRIDSIAYKGHPYIGASSQIIFDAKRNRLLSYTPDFNDLNVYEFD
;
A
#
# COMPACT_ATOMS: atom_id res chain seq x y z
N PHE A 1 11.62 -1.28 20.16
CA PHE A 1 11.18 -1.20 18.78
C PHE A 1 10.06 -0.16 18.61
N SER A 2 9.82 0.28 17.40
CA SER A 2 8.68 1.13 17.08
C SER A 2 7.85 0.58 15.93
N VAL A 3 6.58 0.99 15.90
CA VAL A 3 5.62 0.71 14.84
C VAL A 3 5.05 2.03 14.38
N GLY A 4 5.40 2.44 13.17
CA GLY A 4 4.86 3.64 12.51
C GLY A 4 3.87 3.26 11.41
N PHE A 5 2.82 4.05 11.22
CA PHE A 5 1.87 3.86 10.11
C PHE A 5 1.01 5.11 9.90
N ASP A 6 0.47 5.24 8.70
CA ASP A 6 -0.57 6.23 8.42
C ASP A 6 -1.95 5.57 8.45
N ILE A 7 -2.91 6.21 9.09
CA ILE A 7 -4.31 5.79 9.13
C ILE A 7 -5.23 6.91 8.68
N LYS A 8 -6.26 6.57 7.92
CA LYS A 8 -7.38 7.42 7.59
C LYS A 8 -8.66 6.73 8.06
N LEU A 9 -9.31 7.29 9.08
CA LEU A 9 -10.59 6.82 9.58
C LEU A 9 -11.71 7.35 8.69
N ARG A 10 -12.68 6.50 8.32
CA ARG A 10 -13.81 6.89 7.48
C ARG A 10 -15.05 7.20 8.33
N ASN A 11 -15.84 8.15 7.89
CA ASN A 11 -17.08 8.50 8.56
C ASN A 11 -18.21 7.54 8.18
N GLU A 12 -18.27 6.42 8.87
CA GLU A 12 -19.29 5.39 8.71
C GLU A 12 -20.04 5.15 10.03
N LEU A 13 -21.12 4.37 9.98
CA LEU A 13 -22.00 4.13 11.16
C LEU A 13 -21.25 3.51 12.36
N TYR A 14 -20.23 2.70 12.10
CA TYR A 14 -19.45 2.05 13.15
C TYR A 14 -18.04 2.66 13.19
N THR A 15 -17.81 3.51 14.16
CA THR A 15 -16.54 4.24 14.33
C THR A 15 -15.62 3.64 15.38
N TYR A 16 -16.02 2.53 15.97
CA TYR A 16 -15.26 1.80 16.98
C TYR A 16 -14.51 0.62 16.37
N GLY A 17 -13.31 0.35 16.84
CA GLY A 17 -12.63 -0.90 16.56
C GLY A 17 -11.12 -0.84 16.78
N TYR A 18 -10.50 -2.01 16.75
CA TYR A 18 -9.06 -2.17 16.91
C TYR A 18 -8.33 -1.73 15.63
N VAL A 19 -7.49 -0.70 15.76
CA VAL A 19 -6.64 -0.20 14.68
C VAL A 19 -5.40 -1.09 14.55
N VAL A 20 -4.67 -1.22 15.64
CA VAL A 20 -3.50 -2.10 15.73
C VAL A 20 -3.44 -2.78 17.09
N ARG A 21 -3.02 -4.03 17.05
CA ARG A 21 -2.79 -4.87 18.21
C ARG A 21 -1.39 -5.44 18.17
N VAL A 22 -0.64 -5.27 19.25
CA VAL A 22 0.70 -5.84 19.40
C VAL A 22 0.66 -6.86 20.53
N ILE A 23 0.89 -8.14 20.20
CA ILE A 23 0.87 -9.25 21.14
C ILE A 23 2.30 -9.72 21.38
N ALA A 24 2.69 -9.80 22.64
CA ALA A 24 4.00 -10.28 23.07
C ALA A 24 3.86 -11.62 23.80
N ASP A 25 4.64 -12.62 23.37
CA ASP A 25 4.73 -13.96 23.95
C ASP A 25 3.36 -14.61 24.24
N ASP A 26 2.35 -14.34 23.40
CA ASP A 26 0.97 -14.83 23.50
C ASP A 26 0.27 -14.52 24.88
N SER A 27 0.85 -13.65 25.68
CA SER A 27 0.38 -13.37 27.05
C SER A 27 0.10 -11.90 27.34
N SER A 28 0.78 -11.00 26.67
CA SER A 28 0.62 -9.55 26.82
C SER A 28 0.14 -8.93 25.52
N CYS A 29 -0.74 -7.95 25.62
CA CYS A 29 -1.34 -7.30 24.47
C CYS A 29 -1.43 -5.79 24.67
N PHE A 30 -0.97 -5.05 23.67
CA PHE A 30 -1.20 -3.63 23.52
C PHE A 30 -2.24 -3.42 22.42
N ASP A 31 -3.33 -2.73 22.75
CA ASP A 31 -4.40 -2.38 21.83
C ASP A 31 -4.47 -0.87 21.61
N PHE A 32 -4.42 -0.45 20.36
CA PHE A 32 -4.72 0.90 19.94
C PHE A 32 -6.07 0.91 19.21
N ILE A 33 -7.07 1.55 19.83
CA ILE A 33 -8.48 1.39 19.49
C ILE A 33 -9.03 2.75 19.06
N SER A 34 -9.73 2.79 17.94
CA SER A 34 -10.42 3.99 17.47
C SER A 34 -11.78 4.16 18.15
N TYR A 35 -12.06 5.39 18.55
CA TYR A 35 -13.37 5.92 18.96
C TYR A 35 -13.64 7.23 18.22
N LEU A 36 -13.74 7.17 16.91
CA LEU A 36 -13.85 8.36 16.06
C LEU A 36 -15.02 9.26 16.44
N LEU A 37 -16.16 8.69 16.88
CA LEU A 37 -17.32 9.45 17.33
C LEU A 37 -16.97 10.47 18.46
N TYR A 38 -15.96 10.17 19.25
CA TYR A 38 -15.47 11.02 20.34
C TYR A 38 -14.11 11.66 20.01
N SER A 39 -13.68 11.62 18.73
CA SER A 39 -12.38 12.16 18.27
C SER A 39 -11.21 11.71 19.17
N ARG A 40 -11.14 10.41 19.45
CA ARG A 40 -10.12 9.85 20.32
C ARG A 40 -9.67 8.45 19.92
N PHE A 41 -8.47 8.10 20.37
CA PHE A 41 -7.99 6.73 20.44
C PHE A 41 -7.87 6.28 21.88
N ASN A 42 -8.34 5.08 22.17
CA ASN A 42 -8.10 4.42 23.44
C ASN A 42 -6.91 3.47 23.32
N ILE A 43 -6.10 3.44 24.36
CA ILE A 43 -4.95 2.59 24.47
C ILE A 43 -5.13 1.67 25.67
N VAL A 44 -5.12 0.36 25.43
CA VAL A 44 -5.30 -0.65 26.46
C VAL A 44 -4.09 -1.57 26.49
N LEU A 45 -3.49 -1.71 27.66
CA LEU A 45 -2.41 -2.67 27.92
C LEU A 45 -2.94 -3.78 28.80
N THR A 46 -2.83 -5.02 28.32
CA THR A 46 -3.25 -6.23 29.03
C THR A 46 -2.05 -7.14 29.25
N ASP A 47 -1.90 -7.67 30.44
CA ASP A 47 -0.92 -8.72 30.75
C ASP A 47 -1.60 -9.85 31.52
N LYS A 48 -1.38 -11.11 31.07
CA LYS A 48 -1.93 -12.32 31.71
C LYS A 48 -3.43 -12.19 32.04
N ASP A 49 -4.23 -11.75 31.07
CA ASP A 49 -5.68 -11.55 31.16
C ASP A 49 -6.16 -10.40 32.06
N ARG A 50 -5.27 -9.54 32.52
CA ARG A 50 -5.62 -8.36 33.32
C ARG A 50 -5.27 -7.08 32.53
N VAL A 51 -6.22 -6.16 32.49
CA VAL A 51 -5.96 -4.81 32.02
C VAL A 51 -5.09 -4.12 33.06
N ILE A 52 -3.85 -3.79 32.66
CA ILE A 52 -2.90 -3.12 33.53
C ILE A 52 -3.05 -1.61 33.44
N LYS A 53 -3.31 -1.13 32.21
CA LYS A 53 -3.42 0.29 31.90
C LYS A 53 -4.47 0.53 30.85
N ASN A 54 -5.23 1.59 31.04
CA ASN A 54 -6.11 2.17 30.03
C ASN A 54 -5.85 3.68 30.02
N THR A 55 -5.61 4.25 28.85
CA THR A 55 -5.43 5.68 28.64
C THR A 55 -6.01 6.09 27.30
N GLU A 56 -6.10 7.39 27.02
CA GLU A 56 -6.62 7.88 25.77
C GLU A 56 -5.81 9.04 25.20
N ILE A 57 -5.91 9.20 23.89
CA ILE A 57 -5.49 10.40 23.16
C ILE A 57 -6.75 10.96 22.51
N ALA A 58 -7.09 12.22 22.81
CA ALA A 58 -8.28 12.87 22.28
C ALA A 58 -7.94 14.26 21.73
N ASP A 59 -8.43 14.56 20.53
CA ASP A 59 -8.33 15.88 19.91
C ASP A 59 -9.37 16.01 18.81
N SER A 60 -10.37 16.86 19.03
CA SER A 60 -11.47 17.04 18.08
C SER A 60 -11.10 17.76 16.79
N VAL A 61 -9.91 18.37 16.72
CA VAL A 61 -9.39 19.04 15.51
C VAL A 61 -8.49 18.11 14.69
N LYS A 62 -7.74 17.25 15.36
CA LYS A 62 -6.74 16.38 14.70
C LYS A 62 -7.28 14.98 14.41
N ILE A 63 -8.08 14.40 15.31
CA ILE A 63 -8.65 13.06 15.14
C ILE A 63 -10.05 13.22 14.52
N VAL A 64 -10.07 13.35 13.20
CA VAL A 64 -11.29 13.55 12.40
C VAL A 64 -11.36 12.54 11.24
N ALA A 65 -12.58 12.33 10.73
CA ALA A 65 -12.77 11.45 9.58
C ALA A 65 -12.10 11.98 8.32
N ASP A 66 -11.79 11.06 7.41
CA ASP A 66 -11.29 11.30 6.05
C ASP A 66 -9.97 12.09 5.96
N ARG A 67 -9.26 12.17 7.08
CA ARG A 67 -7.92 12.75 7.18
C ARG A 67 -6.89 11.67 7.49
N TRP A 68 -5.73 11.75 6.82
CA TRP A 68 -4.57 10.95 7.18
C TRP A 68 -3.95 11.43 8.50
N ILE A 69 -3.72 10.49 9.40
CA ILE A 69 -3.11 10.67 10.72
C ILE A 69 -1.88 9.76 10.76
N HIS A 70 -0.73 10.33 11.03
CA HIS A 70 0.47 9.53 11.29
C HIS A 70 0.48 9.07 12.74
N VAL A 71 0.66 7.76 12.95
CA VAL A 71 0.75 7.15 14.29
C VAL A 71 2.13 6.54 14.46
N ASP A 72 2.78 6.84 15.58
CA ASP A 72 4.04 6.22 16.00
C ASP A 72 3.89 5.65 17.41
N LEU A 73 4.20 4.37 17.55
CA LEU A 73 4.14 3.59 18.79
C LEU A 73 5.55 3.11 19.12
N GLN A 74 6.15 3.65 20.17
CA GLN A 74 7.50 3.29 20.60
C GLN A 74 7.47 2.45 21.87
N PHE A 75 7.96 1.22 21.80
CA PHE A 75 8.01 0.26 22.89
C PHE A 75 9.42 0.23 23.47
N ALA A 76 9.65 0.98 24.54
CA ALA A 76 10.89 0.95 25.32
C ALA A 76 10.81 -0.10 26.44
N LYS A 77 11.86 -0.24 27.23
CA LYS A 77 11.96 -1.25 28.28
C LYS A 77 10.92 -1.07 29.39
N ASP A 78 10.63 0.17 29.76
CA ASP A 78 9.83 0.56 30.92
C ASP A 78 8.61 1.41 30.58
N ARG A 79 8.46 1.79 29.32
CA ARG A 79 7.40 2.68 28.87
C ARG A 79 6.99 2.44 27.43
N ILE A 80 5.78 2.83 27.09
CA ILE A 80 5.28 2.94 25.73
C ILE A 80 4.98 4.41 25.48
N HIS A 81 5.62 4.97 24.46
CA HIS A 81 5.31 6.29 23.95
C HIS A 81 4.42 6.18 22.73
N ILE A 82 3.36 6.97 22.70
CA ILE A 82 2.35 6.97 21.65
C ILE A 82 2.24 8.38 21.09
N ALA A 83 2.35 8.54 19.78
CA ALA A 83 2.12 9.79 19.09
C ALA A 83 1.10 9.60 17.96
N ALA A 84 0.18 10.55 17.81
CA ALA A 84 -0.77 10.61 16.69
C ALA A 84 -0.89 12.08 16.24
N ASP A 85 -0.37 12.42 15.07
CA ASP A 85 -0.32 13.79 14.53
C ASP A 85 0.18 14.84 15.56
N GLY A 86 1.22 14.48 16.33
CA GLY A 86 1.80 15.35 17.34
C GLY A 86 1.03 15.43 18.68
N ILE A 87 -0.09 14.71 18.83
CA ILE A 87 -0.70 14.45 20.12
C ILE A 87 0.07 13.28 20.75
N GLN A 88 0.42 13.39 22.01
CA GLN A 88 1.27 12.41 22.67
C GLN A 88 0.62 11.86 23.94
N ALA A 89 0.87 10.58 24.21
CA ALA A 89 0.59 9.93 25.48
C ALA A 89 1.75 9.00 25.86
N GLU A 90 1.89 8.75 27.15
CA GLU A 90 2.89 7.84 27.68
C GLU A 90 2.25 6.87 28.67
N ILE A 91 2.65 5.61 28.60
CA ILE A 91 2.31 4.57 29.56
C ILE A 91 3.61 4.14 30.24
N ASN A 92 3.71 4.35 31.56
CA ASN A 92 4.85 3.93 32.38
C ASN A 92 4.79 2.41 32.64
N HIS A 93 4.63 1.66 31.61
CA HIS A 93 4.66 0.20 31.55
C HIS A 93 4.93 -0.23 30.10
N SER A 94 5.51 -1.39 29.91
CA SER A 94 5.81 -1.87 28.57
C SER A 94 5.57 -3.37 28.44
N LEU A 95 5.55 -3.81 27.16
CA LEU A 95 5.71 -5.21 26.80
C LEU A 95 7.19 -5.57 26.98
N SER A 96 7.61 -5.90 28.21
CA SER A 96 9.01 -6.18 28.51
C SER A 96 9.33 -7.67 28.42
N ASN A 97 10.59 -7.99 28.07
CA ASN A 97 11.15 -9.34 28.04
C ASN A 97 10.48 -10.32 27.05
N PHE A 98 9.94 -9.82 25.96
CA PHE A 98 9.31 -10.65 24.93
C PHE A 98 10.36 -11.29 24.00
N LYS A 99 10.06 -12.50 23.53
CA LYS A 99 10.84 -13.22 22.52
C LYS A 99 10.14 -13.21 21.16
N ASP A 100 8.82 -13.17 21.16
CA ASP A 100 7.99 -13.18 19.97
C ASP A 100 6.99 -12.03 20.00
N ILE A 101 6.83 -11.36 18.82
CA ILE A 101 5.87 -10.29 18.64
C ILE A 101 5.02 -10.58 17.43
N LYS A 102 3.70 -10.47 17.61
CA LYS A 102 2.71 -10.54 16.55
C LYS A 102 1.99 -9.20 16.46
N ILE A 103 1.91 -8.64 15.25
CA ILE A 103 1.25 -7.36 15.00
C ILE A 103 0.09 -7.61 14.06
N TYR A 104 -1.09 -7.17 14.47
CA TYR A 104 -2.33 -7.25 13.70
C TYR A 104 -2.89 -5.85 13.49
N PHE A 105 -3.18 -5.50 12.25
CA PHE A 105 -3.98 -4.32 11.93
C PHE A 105 -5.42 -4.74 11.69
N GLY A 106 -6.35 -4.16 12.44
CA GLY A 106 -7.75 -4.56 12.43
C GLY A 106 -8.03 -5.81 13.29
N GLY A 107 -8.83 -6.72 12.75
CA GLY A 107 -9.25 -7.93 13.48
C GLY A 107 -8.10 -8.90 13.77
N SER A 108 -8.20 -9.60 14.89
CA SER A 108 -7.24 -10.63 15.29
C SER A 108 -7.92 -11.99 15.44
N LYS A 109 -7.32 -13.03 14.85
CA LYS A 109 -7.71 -14.44 15.07
C LYS A 109 -6.85 -15.11 16.15
N HIS A 110 -6.10 -14.34 16.93
CA HIS A 110 -5.29 -14.89 17.99
C HIS A 110 -6.20 -15.54 19.06
N PRO A 111 -5.93 -16.78 19.50
CA PRO A 111 -6.87 -17.53 20.37
C PRO A 111 -7.23 -16.78 21.68
N ARG A 112 -6.27 -16.08 22.26
CA ARG A 112 -6.44 -15.35 23.52
C ARG A 112 -6.92 -13.92 23.32
N PHE A 113 -6.56 -13.30 22.20
CA PHE A 113 -6.84 -11.90 21.88
C PHE A 113 -7.64 -11.81 20.58
N PHE A 114 -8.74 -12.56 20.52
CA PHE A 114 -9.64 -12.56 19.38
C PHE A 114 -10.43 -11.24 19.32
N SER A 115 -10.55 -10.68 18.11
CA SER A 115 -11.45 -9.56 17.85
C SER A 115 -11.85 -9.51 16.38
N THR A 116 -13.11 -9.17 16.14
CA THR A 116 -13.66 -8.87 14.81
C THR A 116 -13.98 -7.40 14.62
N ASP A 117 -13.87 -6.59 15.69
CA ASP A 117 -14.21 -5.18 15.66
C ASP A 117 -13.10 -4.39 14.97
N VAL A 118 -13.33 -4.10 13.71
CA VAL A 118 -12.40 -3.31 12.86
C VAL A 118 -13.08 -1.98 12.56
N PRO A 119 -12.46 -0.83 12.86
CA PRO A 119 -13.03 0.45 12.48
C PRO A 119 -12.98 0.60 10.95
N PRO A 120 -13.89 1.35 10.35
CA PRO A 120 -13.78 1.70 8.93
C PRO A 120 -12.55 2.58 8.73
N MET A 121 -11.46 1.98 8.26
CA MET A 121 -10.15 2.62 8.14
C MET A 121 -9.42 2.24 6.87
N THR A 122 -8.56 3.13 6.40
CA THR A 122 -7.53 2.88 5.38
C THR A 122 -6.16 3.02 6.03
N ILE A 123 -5.24 2.10 5.72
CA ILE A 123 -3.87 2.07 6.29
C ILE A 123 -2.86 2.06 5.16
N ARG A 124 -1.72 2.72 5.36
CA ARG A 124 -0.57 2.70 4.47
C ARG A 124 0.74 2.92 5.25
N ASN A 125 1.86 2.76 4.59
CA ASN A 125 3.20 3.10 5.11
C ASN A 125 3.49 2.49 6.48
N ILE A 126 3.29 1.16 6.62
CA ILE A 126 3.62 0.47 7.87
C ILE A 126 5.14 0.32 7.97
N GLU A 127 5.73 0.83 9.04
CA GLU A 127 7.15 0.79 9.33
C GLU A 127 7.43 0.12 10.68
N LEU A 128 8.45 -0.72 10.73
CA LEU A 128 9.01 -1.26 11.97
C LEU A 128 10.47 -0.85 12.08
N ALA A 129 10.84 -0.27 13.21
CA ALA A 129 12.23 0.09 13.49
C ALA A 129 12.70 -0.51 14.83
N ASP A 130 14.01 -0.63 14.98
CA ASP A 130 14.62 -1.00 16.27
C ASP A 130 14.63 0.18 17.25
N ILE A 131 15.16 -0.05 18.44
CA ILE A 131 15.22 0.97 19.51
C ILE A 131 16.17 2.13 19.16
N GLN A 132 17.07 1.95 18.21
CA GLN A 132 17.95 3.00 17.69
C GLN A 132 17.31 3.79 16.53
N GLY A 133 16.08 3.44 16.15
CA GLY A 133 15.37 4.06 15.03
C GLY A 133 15.79 3.54 13.66
N LYS A 134 16.60 2.46 13.60
CA LYS A 134 16.96 1.83 12.34
C LYS A 134 15.77 1.06 11.77
N LEU A 135 15.38 1.40 10.56
CA LEU A 135 14.29 0.76 9.84
C LEU A 135 14.59 -0.74 9.62
N LEU A 136 13.72 -1.61 10.10
CA LEU A 136 13.82 -3.05 9.96
C LEU A 136 12.95 -3.58 8.84
N TYR A 137 11.72 -3.05 8.72
CA TYR A 137 10.74 -3.43 7.71
C TYR A 137 9.88 -2.21 7.31
N LYS A 138 9.44 -2.19 6.05
CA LYS A 138 8.53 -1.16 5.53
C LYS A 138 7.58 -1.77 4.51
N TRP A 139 6.29 -1.76 4.80
CA TRP A 139 5.21 -2.12 3.88
C TRP A 139 4.48 -0.84 3.43
N GLU A 140 4.66 -0.47 2.18
CA GLU A 140 4.00 0.71 1.60
C GLU A 140 2.51 0.48 1.36
N LEU A 141 2.10 -0.78 1.22
CA LEU A 141 0.76 -1.23 0.86
C LEU A 141 0.30 -0.66 -0.49
N ALA A 142 1.21 -0.58 -1.45
CA ALA A 142 0.95 -0.04 -2.79
C ALA A 142 0.49 -1.09 -3.83
N ALA A 143 0.46 -2.38 -3.48
CA ALA A 143 -0.07 -3.44 -4.33
C ALA A 143 -1.61 -3.40 -4.34
N HIS A 144 -2.23 -3.63 -5.51
CA HIS A 144 -3.66 -3.35 -5.69
C HIS A 144 -4.55 -4.58 -5.86
N ASP A 145 -4.01 -5.79 -5.85
CA ASP A 145 -4.74 -6.97 -6.31
C ASP A 145 -4.40 -8.27 -5.58
N LYS A 146 -3.63 -8.21 -4.50
CA LYS A 146 -3.11 -9.41 -3.86
C LYS A 146 -3.40 -9.45 -2.36
N ASP A 147 -3.66 -10.65 -1.87
CA ASP A 147 -3.78 -10.92 -0.42
C ASP A 147 -2.43 -10.92 0.29
N VAL A 148 -1.38 -10.51 -0.40
CA VAL A 148 -0.01 -10.54 0.09
C VAL A 148 0.73 -9.30 -0.35
N THR A 149 1.46 -8.70 0.58
CA THR A 149 2.37 -7.58 0.31
C THR A 149 3.76 -7.89 0.89
N TYR A 150 4.78 -7.26 0.34
CA TYR A 150 6.17 -7.46 0.75
C TYR A 150 6.76 -6.15 1.24
N ASP A 151 7.56 -6.22 2.30
CA ASP A 151 8.31 -5.05 2.74
C ASP A 151 9.48 -4.75 1.79
N SER A 152 9.80 -3.46 1.65
CA SER A 152 10.82 -2.97 0.72
C SER A 152 12.26 -3.09 1.26
N VAL A 153 12.44 -3.46 2.54
CA VAL A 153 13.77 -3.54 3.20
C VAL A 153 14.34 -4.94 3.16
N ARG A 154 13.53 -5.96 3.48
CA ARG A 154 13.98 -7.36 3.62
C ARG A 154 13.13 -8.35 2.84
N ASN A 155 12.18 -7.86 2.04
CA ASN A 155 11.24 -8.69 1.30
C ASN A 155 10.40 -9.63 2.20
N LYS A 156 10.11 -9.20 3.42
CA LYS A 156 9.27 -9.95 4.35
C LYS A 156 7.81 -9.86 3.95
N GLN A 157 7.17 -11.01 3.87
CA GLN A 157 5.77 -11.13 3.50
C GLN A 157 4.84 -10.66 4.64
N ALA A 158 3.79 -9.94 4.29
CA ALA A 158 2.63 -9.69 5.14
C ALA A 158 1.33 -10.10 4.41
N PHE A 159 0.35 -10.57 5.16
CA PHE A 159 -0.92 -11.03 4.64
C PHE A 159 -2.00 -9.98 4.84
N VAL A 160 -2.72 -9.66 3.75
CA VAL A 160 -3.91 -8.81 3.77
C VAL A 160 -5.13 -9.73 3.68
N ARG A 161 -6.00 -9.66 4.67
CA ARG A 161 -7.23 -10.48 4.71
C ARG A 161 -8.46 -9.59 4.73
N ASN A 162 -9.40 -9.85 3.86
CA ASN A 162 -10.64 -9.08 3.71
C ASN A 162 -10.37 -7.57 3.50
N GLY A 163 -9.22 -7.24 2.94
CA GLY A 163 -8.86 -5.87 2.59
C GLY A 163 -9.50 -5.45 1.27
N VAL A 164 -9.86 -4.18 1.17
CA VAL A 164 -10.21 -3.53 -0.09
C VAL A 164 -9.10 -2.55 -0.42
N TRP A 165 -8.50 -2.70 -1.59
CA TRP A 165 -7.48 -1.77 -2.06
C TRP A 165 -8.13 -0.48 -2.51
N GLU A 166 -7.75 0.63 -1.87
CA GLU A 166 -8.19 1.96 -2.25
C GLU A 166 -7.14 2.58 -3.17
N ILE A 167 -7.52 2.87 -4.41
CA ILE A 167 -6.67 3.57 -5.37
C ILE A 167 -6.94 5.06 -5.19
N ASP A 168 -5.90 5.83 -4.87
CA ASP A 168 -5.99 7.29 -4.84
C ASP A 168 -6.41 7.78 -6.23
N LYS A 169 -7.58 8.41 -6.31
CA LYS A 169 -8.05 9.03 -7.54
C LYS A 169 -7.16 10.24 -7.83
N HIS A 170 -6.34 10.11 -8.85
CA HIS A 170 -5.59 11.26 -9.34
C HIS A 170 -6.56 12.28 -9.91
N THR A 171 -6.63 13.45 -9.30
CA THR A 171 -7.49 14.56 -9.75
C THR A 171 -6.81 15.48 -10.75
N LYS A 172 -5.51 15.27 -11.00
CA LYS A 172 -4.71 16.08 -11.93
C LYS A 172 -3.89 15.18 -12.85
N TRP A 173 -3.98 15.47 -14.13
CA TRP A 173 -3.07 14.92 -15.13
C TRP A 173 -1.75 15.68 -15.07
N ALA A 174 -0.64 14.96 -14.96
CA ALA A 174 0.69 15.51 -15.10
C ALA A 174 1.34 14.90 -16.35
N ALA A 175 1.93 15.73 -17.20
CA ALA A 175 2.73 15.24 -18.30
C ALA A 175 4.04 14.69 -17.74
N LEU A 176 4.24 13.36 -17.85
CA LEU A 176 5.48 12.70 -17.40
C LEU A 176 6.56 12.80 -18.47
N ALA A 177 6.16 12.72 -19.75
CA ALA A 177 7.04 12.82 -20.90
C ALA A 177 6.25 13.29 -22.12
N SER A 178 6.93 13.87 -23.09
CA SER A 178 6.36 14.29 -24.37
C SER A 178 7.01 13.53 -25.52
N LEU A 179 6.18 12.93 -26.37
CA LEU A 179 6.60 12.31 -27.61
C LEU A 179 6.16 13.18 -28.79
N ASN A 180 7.12 13.51 -29.65
CA ASN A 180 6.80 14.17 -30.91
C ASN A 180 6.48 13.09 -31.94
N VAL A 181 5.25 12.62 -31.93
CA VAL A 181 4.76 11.61 -32.88
C VAL A 181 3.99 12.35 -33.96
N HIS A 182 4.49 12.31 -35.20
CA HIS A 182 3.88 13.02 -36.33
C HIS A 182 2.57 12.37 -36.82
N HIS A 183 1.97 11.43 -36.08
CA HIS A 183 0.82 10.70 -36.57
C HIS A 183 -0.33 10.65 -35.56
N ILE A 184 -1.51 10.76 -36.12
CA ILE A 184 -2.82 10.67 -35.48
C ILE A 184 -3.07 9.19 -35.09
N ASN A 185 -3.46 8.95 -33.85
CA ASN A 185 -3.84 7.67 -33.25
C ASN A 185 -2.70 6.64 -32.99
N PRO A 186 -1.76 6.92 -32.10
CA PRO A 186 -0.81 5.90 -31.64
C PRO A 186 -1.55 4.75 -30.93
N GLN A 187 -1.07 3.54 -31.14
CA GLN A 187 -1.52 2.35 -30.43
C GLN A 187 -0.62 2.13 -29.22
N VAL A 188 -1.20 1.67 -28.11
CA VAL A 188 -0.47 1.50 -26.87
C VAL A 188 -0.72 0.12 -26.30
N ALA A 189 0.35 -0.59 -25.91
CA ALA A 189 0.29 -1.81 -25.12
C ALA A 189 1.09 -1.63 -23.82
N TYR A 190 0.67 -2.31 -22.76
CA TYR A 190 1.32 -2.25 -21.48
C TYR A 190 1.82 -3.62 -21.05
N ASP A 191 3.08 -3.68 -20.61
CA ASP A 191 3.68 -4.83 -19.94
C ASP A 191 3.65 -4.59 -18.43
N ASP A 192 2.77 -5.28 -17.75
CA ASP A 192 2.57 -5.16 -16.29
C ASP A 192 3.71 -5.78 -15.46
N VAL A 193 4.49 -6.67 -16.06
CA VAL A 193 5.62 -7.34 -15.41
C VAL A 193 6.83 -6.40 -15.33
N SER A 194 7.19 -5.77 -16.45
CA SER A 194 8.33 -4.84 -16.49
C SER A 194 7.97 -3.39 -16.16
N GLY A 195 6.69 -3.02 -16.22
CA GLY A 195 6.22 -1.65 -16.05
C GLY A 195 6.53 -0.76 -17.25
N ARG A 196 6.39 -1.29 -18.49
CA ARG A 196 6.70 -0.58 -19.72
C ARG A 196 5.47 -0.40 -20.59
N PHE A 197 5.37 0.78 -21.21
CA PHE A 197 4.43 1.05 -22.28
C PHE A 197 5.13 0.96 -23.63
N PHE A 198 4.54 0.21 -24.55
CA PHE A 198 4.91 0.20 -25.96
C PHE A 198 3.96 1.12 -26.70
N ILE A 199 4.50 2.09 -27.40
CA ILE A 199 3.73 3.12 -28.11
C ILE A 199 4.13 3.05 -29.59
N ALA A 200 3.21 2.64 -30.41
CA ALA A 200 3.47 2.41 -31.83
C ALA A 200 2.57 3.30 -32.70
N GLY A 201 3.13 3.90 -33.75
CA GLY A 201 2.40 4.72 -34.70
C GLY A 201 3.31 5.34 -35.73
N GLY A 202 2.81 5.52 -36.97
CA GLY A 202 3.54 6.18 -38.03
C GLY A 202 4.87 5.55 -38.42
N GLY A 203 5.01 4.23 -38.27
CA GLY A 203 6.27 3.54 -38.56
C GLY A 203 7.33 3.69 -37.48
N GLN A 204 6.93 4.14 -36.30
CA GLN A 204 7.82 4.31 -35.14
C GLN A 204 7.30 3.45 -33.97
N LEU A 205 8.23 2.91 -33.19
CA LEU A 205 7.95 2.21 -31.93
C LEU A 205 8.77 2.85 -30.82
N PHE A 206 8.10 3.20 -29.73
CA PHE A 206 8.71 3.76 -28.53
C PHE A 206 8.40 2.86 -27.34
N VAL A 207 9.32 2.84 -26.37
CA VAL A 207 9.13 2.22 -25.07
C VAL A 207 9.24 3.29 -23.99
N TYR A 208 8.19 3.46 -23.21
CA TYR A 208 8.23 4.28 -22.02
C TYR A 208 8.39 3.39 -20.79
N ASP A 209 9.54 3.49 -20.13
CA ASP A 209 9.80 2.82 -18.86
C ASP A 209 9.28 3.70 -17.70
N VAL A 210 8.24 3.22 -17.02
CA VAL A 210 7.59 3.98 -15.94
C VAL A 210 8.52 4.18 -14.76
N LYS A 211 9.35 3.20 -14.43
CA LYS A 211 10.26 3.27 -13.28
C LYS A 211 11.41 4.24 -13.52
N ALA A 212 11.96 4.22 -14.73
CA ALA A 212 13.04 5.11 -15.13
C ALA A 212 12.55 6.50 -15.56
N ASN A 213 11.24 6.67 -15.75
CA ASN A 213 10.60 7.86 -16.35
C ASN A 213 11.30 8.27 -17.64
N ARG A 214 11.56 7.31 -18.53
CA ARG A 214 12.33 7.50 -19.76
C ARG A 214 11.63 6.89 -20.96
N ILE A 215 11.71 7.60 -22.08
CA ILE A 215 11.23 7.12 -23.38
C ILE A 215 12.45 6.83 -24.27
N ASP A 216 12.47 5.64 -24.83
CA ASP A 216 13.43 5.21 -25.82
C ASP A 216 12.71 4.87 -27.15
N SER A 217 13.32 5.19 -28.27
CA SER A 217 12.85 4.73 -29.59
C SER A 217 13.47 3.36 -29.91
N ILE A 218 12.66 2.46 -30.44
CA ILE A 218 13.13 1.17 -30.93
C ILE A 218 13.16 1.21 -32.45
N ALA A 219 14.34 0.96 -33.01
CA ALA A 219 14.48 0.75 -34.46
C ALA A 219 14.05 -0.68 -34.79
N TYR A 220 13.12 -0.84 -35.70
CA TYR A 220 12.69 -2.16 -36.16
C TYR A 220 12.84 -2.31 -37.69
N LYS A 221 12.95 -3.55 -38.14
CA LYS A 221 13.02 -3.90 -39.57
C LYS A 221 11.69 -4.52 -39.96
N GLY A 222 11.23 -4.20 -41.18
CA GLY A 222 9.97 -4.72 -41.71
C GLY A 222 8.83 -3.71 -41.62
N HIS A 223 7.68 -4.09 -42.14
CA HIS A 223 6.51 -3.21 -42.17
C HIS A 223 5.33 -3.86 -41.44
N PRO A 224 5.06 -3.55 -40.19
CA PRO A 224 3.66 -3.34 -39.87
C PRO A 224 3.33 -1.86 -40.06
N TYR A 225 2.45 -1.56 -40.97
CA TYR A 225 1.76 -0.28 -40.94
C TYR A 225 0.83 -0.30 -39.72
N ILE A 226 1.20 0.42 -38.67
CA ILE A 226 0.36 0.59 -37.49
C ILE A 226 -0.39 1.90 -37.71
N GLY A 227 -1.60 1.81 -38.23
CA GLY A 227 -2.51 2.94 -38.47
C GLY A 227 -3.65 3.01 -37.46
N ALA A 228 -4.61 3.87 -37.75
CA ALA A 228 -5.76 4.15 -36.88
C ALA A 228 -6.62 2.92 -36.55
N SER A 229 -6.63 1.92 -37.42
CA SER A 229 -7.40 0.67 -37.21
C SER A 229 -6.58 -0.47 -36.62
N SER A 230 -5.27 -0.27 -36.46
CA SER A 230 -4.39 -1.29 -35.88
C SER A 230 -4.56 -1.35 -34.37
N GLN A 231 -4.19 -2.48 -33.77
CA GLN A 231 -4.07 -2.66 -32.33
C GLN A 231 -2.74 -3.35 -32.02
N ILE A 232 -2.18 -3.05 -30.87
CA ILE A 232 -1.02 -3.77 -30.35
C ILE A 232 -1.32 -4.37 -28.99
N ILE A 233 -0.75 -5.55 -28.76
CA ILE A 233 -0.92 -6.31 -27.50
C ILE A 233 0.44 -6.84 -27.08
N PHE A 234 0.77 -6.74 -25.81
CA PHE A 234 1.96 -7.37 -25.26
C PHE A 234 1.63 -8.75 -24.68
N ASP A 235 2.25 -9.80 -25.25
CA ASP A 235 2.20 -11.18 -24.73
C ASP A 235 3.31 -11.36 -23.69
N ALA A 236 3.03 -11.03 -22.44
CA ALA A 236 4.00 -11.12 -21.33
C ALA A 236 4.55 -12.54 -21.15
N LYS A 237 3.76 -13.58 -21.47
CA LYS A 237 4.18 -14.97 -21.33
C LYS A 237 5.31 -15.35 -22.29
N ARG A 238 5.32 -14.75 -23.49
CA ARG A 238 6.32 -15.00 -24.53
C ARG A 238 7.26 -13.83 -24.75
N ASN A 239 7.11 -12.76 -23.97
CA ASN A 239 7.89 -11.52 -24.05
C ASN A 239 7.94 -10.93 -25.47
N ARG A 240 6.79 -10.80 -26.10
CA ARG A 240 6.67 -10.31 -27.46
C ARG A 240 5.52 -9.34 -27.64
N LEU A 241 5.68 -8.41 -28.57
CA LEU A 241 4.63 -7.49 -28.99
C LEU A 241 3.94 -8.02 -30.26
N LEU A 242 2.63 -8.12 -30.23
CA LEU A 242 1.82 -8.48 -31.38
C LEU A 242 1.12 -7.25 -31.91
N SER A 243 1.18 -7.03 -33.21
CA SER A 243 0.39 -6.03 -33.89
C SER A 243 -0.64 -6.71 -34.80
N TYR A 244 -1.85 -6.20 -34.75
CA TYR A 244 -2.96 -6.64 -35.54
C TYR A 244 -3.45 -5.47 -36.38
N THR A 245 -3.48 -5.64 -37.70
CA THR A 245 -3.92 -4.60 -38.63
C THR A 245 -4.99 -5.20 -39.54
N PRO A 246 -6.26 -4.76 -39.45
CA PRO A 246 -7.29 -5.14 -40.41
C PRO A 246 -7.03 -4.41 -41.70
N ASP A 247 -6.93 -5.13 -42.79
CA ASP A 247 -7.03 -4.61 -44.13
C ASP A 247 -8.42 -4.91 -44.69
N PHE A 248 -8.82 -4.25 -45.77
CA PHE A 248 -10.18 -4.35 -46.35
C PHE A 248 -10.66 -5.78 -46.62
N ASN A 249 -9.74 -6.73 -46.83
CA ASN A 249 -10.06 -8.12 -47.14
C ASN A 249 -9.32 -9.14 -46.23
N ASP A 250 -8.32 -8.73 -45.44
CA ASP A 250 -7.44 -9.63 -44.71
C ASP A 250 -7.14 -9.12 -43.30
N LEU A 251 -6.83 -10.06 -42.43
CA LEU A 251 -6.35 -9.83 -41.07
C LEU A 251 -4.87 -10.16 -41.02
N ASN A 252 -4.02 -9.16 -40.87
CA ASN A 252 -2.60 -9.35 -40.75
C ASN A 252 -2.17 -9.27 -39.26
N VAL A 253 -1.44 -10.28 -38.81
CA VAL A 253 -0.84 -10.31 -37.48
C VAL A 253 0.68 -10.29 -37.63
N TYR A 254 1.33 -9.37 -36.97
CA TYR A 254 2.78 -9.21 -36.96
C TYR A 254 3.31 -9.44 -35.56
N GLU A 255 4.45 -10.07 -35.44
CA GLU A 255 5.18 -10.30 -34.21
C GLU A 255 6.44 -9.43 -34.22
N PHE A 256 6.74 -8.86 -33.07
CA PHE A 256 7.94 -8.11 -32.77
C PHE A 256 8.60 -8.72 -31.52
N ASP A 257 9.84 -9.24 -31.70
CA ASP A 257 10.66 -9.88 -30.67
C ASP A 257 11.63 -8.87 -30.02
#